data_74ba78e857b8ae1f02ad7ca63e9f21f2
#
_entry.id   74ba78e857b8ae1f02ad7ca63e9f21f2
#
_cell.length_a   1.000
_cell.length_b   1.000
_cell.length_c   1.000
_cell.angle_alpha   90.00
_cell.angle_beta   90.00
_cell.angle_gamma   90.00
#
_symmetry.space_group_name_H-M   'P 1'
#
loop_
_entity.id
_entity.type
_entity.pdbx_description
1 polymer ?
#
loop_
_entity_poly.entity_id
_entity_poly.type
_entity_poly.pdbx_seq_one_letter_code
_entity_poly.pdbx_strand_id
1 'polypeptide(L)'
;MEDIYILKKQEEDARMIQRERYIDKIKPFIGKDIIKVLTGIRRSGKSVMLQLIQEEIRSQGIADTQFISFNFESLENAEFCTADSLYQELKKRISSVQGKVYLFFDEIQEVEQWEKCINSVRVDFDCDIYITGSNAKLLSGELATYLGGRYVEFVVFPFSFEEYLESIKQEKEEVSVTEEFKNYLEMGGNLS
;
A
#
# COMPACT_ATOMS: atom_id res chain seq x y z
N MET A 1 -26.72 -1.42 -9.97
CA MET A 1 -25.33 -1.91 -10.11
C MET A 1 -24.38 -1.27 -9.10
N GLU A 2 -24.53 0.01 -8.80
CA GLU A 2 -23.75 0.72 -7.77
C GLU A 2 -23.93 0.11 -6.37
N ASP A 3 -25.16 -0.21 -5.97
CA ASP A 3 -25.44 -0.79 -4.64
C ASP A 3 -24.77 -2.16 -4.42
N ILE A 4 -24.67 -2.98 -5.48
CA ILE A 4 -24.01 -4.30 -5.40
C ILE A 4 -22.50 -4.15 -5.30
N TYR A 5 -21.93 -3.14 -5.95
CA TYR A 5 -20.51 -2.83 -5.87
C TYR A 5 -20.13 -2.30 -4.46
N ILE A 6 -20.96 -1.43 -3.89
CA ILE A 6 -20.80 -0.89 -2.54
C ILE A 6 -20.89 -2.00 -1.49
N LEU A 7 -21.86 -2.91 -1.61
CA LEU A 7 -22.04 -4.05 -0.69
C LEU A 7 -20.86 -5.01 -0.76
N LYS A 8 -20.36 -5.36 -1.96
CA LYS A 8 -19.18 -6.21 -2.11
C LYS A 8 -17.92 -5.57 -1.52
N LYS A 9 -17.74 -4.28 -1.75
CA LYS A 9 -16.60 -3.55 -1.19
C LYS A 9 -16.67 -3.51 0.35
N GLN A 10 -17.85 -3.32 0.93
CA GLN A 10 -18.05 -3.36 2.38
C GLN A 10 -17.82 -4.76 2.97
N GLU A 11 -18.14 -5.83 2.24
CA GLU A 11 -17.86 -7.20 2.65
C GLU A 11 -16.37 -7.54 2.53
N GLU A 12 -15.67 -7.04 1.51
CA GLU A 12 -14.21 -7.17 1.37
C GLU A 12 -13.49 -6.37 2.46
N ASP A 13 -13.90 -5.14 2.74
CA ASP A 13 -13.35 -4.29 3.79
C ASP A 13 -13.57 -4.91 5.19
N ALA A 14 -14.73 -5.55 5.42
CA ALA A 14 -15.03 -6.25 6.69
C ALA A 14 -14.20 -7.54 6.90
N ARG A 15 -13.64 -8.12 5.83
CA ARG A 15 -12.79 -9.31 5.89
C ARG A 15 -11.30 -8.98 6.01
N MET A 16 -10.94 -7.71 5.90
CA MET A 16 -9.55 -7.29 5.93
C MET A 16 -8.98 -7.40 7.34
N ILE A 17 -7.96 -8.26 7.51
CA ILE A 17 -7.27 -8.39 8.79
C ILE A 17 -6.59 -7.06 9.11
N GLN A 18 -7.00 -6.44 10.21
CA GLN A 18 -6.44 -5.20 10.71
C GLN A 18 -5.02 -5.47 11.23
N ARG A 19 -4.01 -5.17 10.41
CA ARG A 19 -2.60 -5.35 10.79
C ARG A 19 -2.13 -4.19 11.69
N GLU A 20 -2.76 -4.01 12.85
CA GLU A 20 -2.59 -2.87 13.77
C GLU A 20 -1.11 -2.58 14.08
N ARG A 21 -0.31 -3.62 14.30
CA ARG A 21 1.14 -3.49 14.58
C ARG A 21 1.91 -2.74 13.49
N TYR A 22 1.47 -2.86 12.23
CA TYR A 22 2.08 -2.11 11.12
C TYR A 22 1.54 -0.70 11.06
N ILE A 23 0.23 -0.53 11.22
CA ILE A 23 -0.42 0.77 11.23
C ILE A 23 0.16 1.65 12.35
N ASP A 24 0.33 1.12 13.55
CA ASP A 24 0.93 1.85 14.69
C ASP A 24 2.36 2.33 14.41
N LYS A 25 3.15 1.54 13.67
CA LYS A 25 4.50 1.94 13.26
C LYS A 25 4.49 3.02 12.18
N ILE A 26 3.48 3.03 11.31
CA ILE A 26 3.36 3.96 10.19
C ILE A 26 2.73 5.29 10.61
N LYS A 27 1.77 5.28 11.55
CA LYS A 27 1.07 6.45 12.07
C LYS A 27 1.95 7.68 12.36
N PRO A 28 3.11 7.56 13.05
CA PRO A 28 3.97 8.70 13.33
C PRO A 28 4.53 9.41 12.10
N PHE A 29 4.50 8.74 10.94
CA PHE A 29 5.04 9.24 9.68
C PHE A 29 3.96 9.79 8.74
N ILE A 30 2.66 9.60 9.04
CA ILE A 30 1.56 10.15 8.25
C ILE A 30 1.66 11.69 8.24
N GLY A 31 1.52 12.27 7.05
CA GLY A 31 1.60 13.71 6.85
C GLY A 31 3.02 14.31 6.91
N LYS A 32 4.06 13.50 7.13
CA LYS A 32 5.46 13.96 7.18
C LYS A 32 6.09 13.96 5.80
N ASP A 33 7.00 14.90 5.54
CA ASP A 33 7.82 14.96 4.31
C ASP A 33 8.90 13.88 4.32
N ILE A 34 8.46 12.62 4.32
CA ILE A 34 9.30 11.43 4.20
C ILE A 34 8.53 10.37 3.42
N ILE A 35 9.16 9.73 2.47
CA ILE A 35 8.53 8.69 1.64
C ILE A 35 8.39 7.41 2.47
N LYS A 36 7.19 6.82 2.52
CA LYS A 36 6.94 5.54 3.17
C LYS A 36 7.07 4.42 2.15
N VAL A 37 8.06 3.57 2.35
CA VAL A 37 8.37 2.45 1.46
C VAL A 37 7.96 1.15 2.14
N LEU A 38 6.98 0.46 1.58
CA LEU A 38 6.55 -0.86 2.04
C LEU A 38 7.22 -1.92 1.18
N THR A 39 8.16 -2.65 1.76
CA THR A 39 8.84 -3.76 1.12
C THR A 39 8.36 -5.10 1.67
N GLY A 40 8.64 -6.17 0.97
CA GLY A 40 8.26 -7.52 1.40
C GLY A 40 8.23 -8.47 0.22
N ILE A 41 8.23 -9.76 0.51
CA ILE A 41 8.09 -10.78 -0.53
C ILE A 41 6.77 -10.66 -1.26
N ARG A 42 6.69 -11.22 -2.45
CA ARG A 42 5.43 -11.29 -3.20
C ARG A 42 4.36 -11.98 -2.34
N ARG A 43 3.12 -11.49 -2.39
CA ARG A 43 1.97 -11.97 -1.58
C ARG A 43 2.08 -11.76 -0.07
N SER A 44 2.97 -10.90 0.42
CA SER A 44 3.03 -10.55 1.85
C SER A 44 1.92 -9.59 2.32
N GLY A 45 1.05 -9.13 1.41
CA GLY A 45 -0.05 -8.23 1.74
C GLY A 45 0.31 -6.74 1.67
N LYS A 46 1.32 -6.34 0.88
CA LYS A 46 1.72 -4.92 0.70
C LYS A 46 0.57 -4.05 0.16
N SER A 47 -0.15 -4.53 -0.85
CA SER A 47 -1.30 -3.81 -1.44
C SER A 47 -2.43 -3.62 -0.41
N VAL A 48 -2.70 -4.64 0.40
CA VAL A 48 -3.66 -4.56 1.52
C VAL A 48 -3.19 -3.54 2.55
N MET A 49 -1.89 -3.50 2.86
CA MET A 49 -1.34 -2.48 3.76
C MET A 49 -1.54 -1.05 3.23
N LEU A 50 -1.44 -0.81 1.92
CA LEU A 50 -1.76 0.51 1.35
C LEU A 50 -3.23 0.88 1.57
N GLN A 51 -4.15 -0.08 1.46
CA GLN A 51 -5.58 0.15 1.72
C GLN A 51 -5.82 0.48 3.20
N LEU A 52 -5.26 -0.31 4.13
CA LEU A 52 -5.37 -0.05 5.57
C LEU A 52 -4.81 1.33 5.98
N ILE A 53 -3.69 1.75 5.37
CA ILE A 53 -3.13 3.10 5.58
C ILE A 53 -4.11 4.16 5.06
N GLN A 54 -4.72 3.96 3.91
CA GLN A 54 -5.72 4.90 3.38
C GLN A 54 -6.92 5.02 4.32
N GLU A 55 -7.42 3.91 4.88
CA GLU A 55 -8.52 3.90 5.86
C GLU A 55 -8.13 4.65 7.13
N GLU A 56 -6.93 4.39 7.65
CA GLU A 56 -6.42 5.12 8.81
C GLU A 56 -6.36 6.64 8.56
N ILE A 57 -5.92 7.07 7.38
CA ILE A 57 -5.86 8.49 7.01
C ILE A 57 -7.28 9.06 6.85
N ARG A 58 -8.21 8.32 6.23
CA ARG A 58 -9.62 8.72 6.12
C ARG A 58 -10.29 8.89 7.48
N SER A 59 -9.96 8.03 8.45
CA SER A 59 -10.49 8.13 9.81
C SER A 59 -10.12 9.44 10.51
N GLN A 60 -9.06 10.11 10.04
CA GLN A 60 -8.62 11.42 10.52
C GLN A 60 -9.39 12.59 9.86
N GLY A 61 -10.39 12.31 9.04
CA GLY A 61 -11.25 13.31 8.39
C GLY A 61 -10.71 13.86 7.08
N ILE A 62 -9.74 13.18 6.46
CA ILE A 62 -9.20 13.55 5.15
C ILE A 62 -10.18 13.17 4.04
N ALA A 63 -10.48 14.09 3.14
CA ALA A 63 -11.45 13.89 2.07
C ALA A 63 -10.92 12.94 0.98
N ASP A 64 -11.79 12.11 0.39
CA ASP A 64 -11.43 11.16 -0.66
C ASP A 64 -10.79 11.80 -1.89
N THR A 65 -11.10 13.04 -2.18
CA THR A 65 -10.50 13.80 -3.28
C THR A 65 -9.00 14.06 -3.11
N GLN A 66 -8.46 13.89 -1.90
CA GLN A 66 -7.05 14.07 -1.57
C GLN A 66 -6.23 12.79 -1.78
N PHE A 67 -6.87 11.67 -2.13
CA PHE A 67 -6.21 10.38 -2.36
C PHE A 67 -6.04 10.12 -3.86
N ILE A 68 -4.81 9.81 -4.26
CA ILE A 68 -4.48 9.39 -5.63
C ILE A 68 -3.72 8.07 -5.53
N SER A 69 -4.26 7.02 -6.16
CA SER A 69 -3.69 5.68 -6.11
C SER A 69 -3.45 5.14 -7.51
N PHE A 70 -2.32 4.44 -7.68
CA PHE A 70 -1.99 3.68 -8.88
C PHE A 70 -1.52 2.28 -8.48
N ASN A 71 -2.02 1.27 -9.20
CA ASN A 71 -1.48 -0.08 -9.14
C ASN A 71 -0.85 -0.40 -10.51
N PHE A 72 0.47 -0.51 -10.57
CA PHE A 72 1.21 -0.70 -11.81
C PHE A 72 1.28 -2.16 -12.28
N GLU A 73 0.73 -3.13 -11.53
CA GLU A 73 0.43 -4.46 -12.07
C GLU A 73 -0.83 -4.46 -12.95
N SER A 74 -1.68 -3.42 -12.85
CA SER A 74 -2.89 -3.31 -13.66
C SER A 74 -2.61 -2.68 -15.03
N LEU A 75 -3.13 -3.31 -16.08
CA LEU A 75 -3.08 -2.77 -17.44
C LEU A 75 -3.80 -1.41 -17.59
N GLU A 76 -4.70 -1.07 -16.68
CA GLU A 76 -5.38 0.23 -16.65
C GLU A 76 -4.40 1.39 -16.46
N ASN A 77 -3.24 1.13 -15.82
CA ASN A 77 -2.21 2.12 -15.55
C ASN A 77 -0.97 1.97 -16.46
N ALA A 78 -1.04 1.11 -17.48
CA ALA A 78 0.11 0.82 -18.35
C ALA A 78 0.64 2.06 -19.08
N GLU A 79 -0.22 3.03 -19.39
CA GLU A 79 0.19 4.30 -20.04
C GLU A 79 1.03 5.20 -19.12
N PHE A 80 1.01 4.96 -17.80
CA PHE A 80 1.76 5.74 -16.80
C PHE A 80 3.05 5.05 -16.33
N CYS A 81 3.51 4.00 -17.00
CA CYS A 81 4.70 3.25 -16.62
C CYS A 81 6.04 3.92 -17.04
N THR A 82 6.06 5.23 -17.23
CA THR A 82 7.30 6.02 -17.37
C THR A 82 7.28 7.22 -16.42
N ALA A 83 8.46 7.71 -16.00
CA ALA A 83 8.55 8.85 -15.10
C ALA A 83 7.80 10.09 -15.65
N ASP A 84 7.93 10.37 -16.93
CA ASP A 84 7.31 11.55 -17.57
C ASP A 84 5.79 11.42 -17.65
N SER A 85 5.27 10.28 -18.12
CA SER A 85 3.83 10.07 -18.23
C SER A 85 3.14 10.09 -16.85
N LEU A 86 3.74 9.44 -15.87
CA LEU A 86 3.24 9.44 -14.49
C LEU A 86 3.25 10.85 -13.89
N TYR A 87 4.35 11.60 -14.07
CA TYR A 87 4.45 12.96 -13.56
C TYR A 87 3.39 13.89 -14.16
N GLN A 88 3.15 13.83 -15.46
CA GLN A 88 2.13 14.65 -16.13
C GLN A 88 0.71 14.33 -15.63
N GLU A 89 0.40 13.05 -15.47
CA GLU A 89 -0.91 12.63 -14.92
C GLU A 89 -1.07 13.06 -13.45
N LEU A 90 -0.04 12.92 -12.63
CA LEU A 90 -0.06 13.39 -11.23
C LEU A 90 -0.26 14.91 -11.17
N LYS A 91 0.49 15.68 -11.96
CA LYS A 91 0.33 17.13 -12.05
C LYS A 91 -1.10 17.55 -12.40
N LYS A 92 -1.71 16.85 -13.36
CA LYS A 92 -3.10 17.09 -13.77
C LYS A 92 -4.08 16.80 -12.63
N ARG A 93 -3.97 15.63 -11.97
CA ARG A 93 -4.88 15.24 -10.87
C ARG A 93 -4.70 16.16 -9.67
N ILE A 94 -3.46 16.42 -9.25
CA ILE A 94 -3.13 17.26 -8.08
C ILE A 94 -3.63 18.69 -8.27
N SER A 95 -3.58 19.25 -9.48
CA SER A 95 -4.01 20.63 -9.74
C SER A 95 -5.47 20.92 -9.39
N SER A 96 -6.31 19.90 -9.28
CA SER A 96 -7.72 20.01 -8.89
C SER A 96 -7.98 19.79 -7.41
N VAL A 97 -6.97 19.40 -6.63
CA VAL A 97 -7.09 19.04 -5.21
C VAL A 97 -6.72 20.23 -4.33
N GLN A 98 -7.52 20.47 -3.29
CA GLN A 98 -7.19 21.47 -2.28
C GLN A 98 -6.53 20.80 -1.07
N GLY A 99 -5.41 21.37 -0.62
CA GLY A 99 -4.66 20.86 0.52
C GLY A 99 -3.64 19.80 0.15
N LYS A 100 -3.15 19.09 1.17
CA LYS A 100 -2.15 18.02 1.01
C LYS A 100 -2.74 16.83 0.27
N VAL A 101 -1.98 16.27 -0.67
CA VAL A 101 -2.37 15.08 -1.44
C VAL A 101 -1.66 13.85 -0.90
N TYR A 102 -2.39 12.75 -0.79
CA TYR A 102 -1.89 11.45 -0.36
C TYR A 102 -1.74 10.53 -1.57
N LEU A 103 -0.50 10.16 -1.90
CA LEU A 103 -0.15 9.42 -3.10
C LEU A 103 0.23 7.99 -2.75
N PHE A 104 -0.41 7.03 -3.41
CA PHE A 104 -0.20 5.60 -3.20
C PHE A 104 0.19 4.93 -4.50
N PHE A 105 1.37 4.33 -4.52
CA PHE A 105 1.92 3.65 -5.69
C PHE A 105 2.21 2.19 -5.35
N ASP A 106 1.38 1.29 -5.87
CA ASP A 106 1.57 -0.15 -5.71
C ASP A 106 2.44 -0.69 -6.83
N GLU A 107 3.49 -1.47 -6.47
CA GLU A 107 4.50 -2.03 -7.37
C GLU A 107 5.18 -0.97 -8.26
N ILE A 108 5.66 0.13 -7.63
CA ILE A 108 6.23 1.32 -8.32
C ILE A 108 7.40 0.98 -9.24
N GLN A 109 8.13 -0.12 -9.00
CA GLN A 109 9.27 -0.54 -9.81
C GLN A 109 8.89 -0.93 -11.25
N GLU A 110 7.61 -1.06 -11.56
CA GLU A 110 7.14 -1.26 -12.93
C GLU A 110 7.14 0.05 -13.75
N VAL A 111 7.34 1.19 -13.09
CA VAL A 111 7.50 2.50 -13.75
C VAL A 111 8.97 2.75 -14.05
N GLU A 112 9.30 2.98 -15.31
CA GLU A 112 10.66 3.29 -15.73
C GLU A 112 11.11 4.64 -15.15
N GLN A 113 12.28 4.66 -14.49
CA GLN A 113 12.86 5.84 -13.81
C GLN A 113 11.90 6.49 -12.77
N TRP A 114 11.12 5.66 -12.07
CA TRP A 114 10.13 6.10 -11.09
C TRP A 114 10.69 7.05 -10.03
N GLU A 115 11.97 6.89 -9.65
CA GLU A 115 12.64 7.72 -8.65
C GLU A 115 12.69 9.18 -9.05
N LYS A 116 12.87 9.47 -10.34
CA LYS A 116 12.83 10.84 -10.86
C LYS A 116 11.45 11.44 -10.70
N CYS A 117 10.40 10.68 -11.03
CA CYS A 117 9.03 11.13 -10.85
C CYS A 117 8.72 11.42 -9.38
N ILE A 118 9.01 10.49 -8.48
CA ILE A 118 8.73 10.63 -7.04
C ILE A 118 9.49 11.83 -6.44
N ASN A 119 10.77 12.00 -6.79
CA ASN A 119 11.55 13.16 -6.31
C ASN A 119 10.99 14.49 -6.84
N SER A 120 10.58 14.56 -8.11
CA SER A 120 9.97 15.77 -8.69
C SER A 120 8.64 16.11 -8.02
N VAL A 121 7.77 15.11 -7.87
CA VAL A 121 6.46 15.28 -7.23
C VAL A 121 6.60 15.79 -5.79
N ARG A 122 7.55 15.25 -5.04
CA ARG A 122 7.81 15.67 -3.65
C ARG A 122 8.32 17.12 -3.56
N VAL A 123 9.06 17.60 -4.56
CA VAL A 123 9.56 18.96 -4.61
C VAL A 123 8.47 19.95 -5.05
N ASP A 124 7.63 19.55 -6.01
CA ASP A 124 6.70 20.43 -6.68
C ASP A 124 5.35 20.55 -5.97
N PHE A 125 4.97 19.57 -5.12
CA PHE A 125 3.64 19.51 -4.51
C PHE A 125 3.70 19.21 -3.01
N ASP A 126 2.72 19.74 -2.26
CA ASP A 126 2.48 19.34 -0.87
C ASP A 126 1.80 17.97 -0.85
N CYS A 127 2.60 16.93 -0.76
CA CYS A 127 2.13 15.55 -0.82
C CYS A 127 2.73 14.66 0.26
N ASP A 128 2.03 13.58 0.52
CA ASP A 128 2.44 12.48 1.38
C ASP A 128 2.50 11.19 0.55
N ILE A 129 3.68 10.53 0.46
CA ILE A 129 3.95 9.51 -0.54
C ILE A 129 4.15 8.14 0.12
N TYR A 130 3.41 7.16 -0.37
CA TYR A 130 3.47 5.74 -0.01
C TYR A 130 3.75 4.91 -1.25
N ILE A 131 4.80 4.10 -1.20
CA ILE A 131 5.17 3.22 -2.32
C ILE A 131 5.31 1.78 -1.85
N THR A 132 4.94 0.84 -2.69
CA THR A 132 5.28 -0.56 -2.49
C THR A 132 6.16 -1.09 -3.59
N GLY A 133 6.83 -2.20 -3.31
CA GLY A 133 7.52 -2.99 -4.30
C GLY A 133 8.15 -4.25 -3.71
N SER A 134 8.58 -5.14 -4.57
CA SER A 134 9.23 -6.37 -4.13
C SER A 134 10.68 -6.08 -3.66
N ASN A 135 11.11 -6.77 -2.59
CA ASN A 135 12.45 -6.61 -1.99
C ASN A 135 13.59 -6.69 -3.02
N ALA A 136 13.48 -7.57 -4.00
CA ALA A 136 14.55 -7.78 -4.98
C ALA A 136 14.79 -6.57 -5.89
N LYS A 137 13.75 -5.76 -6.15
CA LYS A 137 13.82 -4.61 -7.06
C LYS A 137 13.98 -3.27 -6.33
N LEU A 138 13.42 -3.13 -5.12
CA LEU A 138 13.52 -1.90 -4.33
C LEU A 138 14.73 -1.85 -3.38
N LEU A 139 15.26 -3.00 -2.94
CA LEU A 139 16.38 -3.11 -1.99
C LEU A 139 17.77 -3.22 -2.66
N SER A 140 17.89 -3.07 -3.96
CA SER A 140 19.22 -2.78 -4.52
C SER A 140 19.71 -1.53 -3.78
N GLY A 141 20.83 -1.55 -3.08
CA GLY A 141 21.34 -0.49 -2.20
C GLY A 141 21.33 0.95 -2.77
N GLU A 142 20.64 1.13 -3.84
CA GLU A 142 20.39 2.31 -4.64
C GLU A 142 19.20 3.14 -4.13
N LEU A 143 18.23 2.55 -3.39
CA LEU A 143 17.10 3.32 -2.81
C LEU A 143 17.56 4.51 -2.00
N ALA A 144 18.56 4.30 -1.14
CA ALA A 144 19.15 5.38 -0.33
C ALA A 144 19.75 6.48 -1.19
N THR A 145 20.35 6.11 -2.33
CA THR A 145 20.95 7.04 -3.29
C THR A 145 19.86 7.76 -4.09
N TYR A 146 18.90 7.04 -4.61
CA TYR A 146 17.83 7.58 -5.46
C TYR A 146 16.85 8.47 -4.70
N LEU A 147 16.48 8.12 -3.48
CA LEU A 147 15.56 8.91 -2.65
C LEU A 147 16.29 9.88 -1.70
N GLY A 148 17.63 9.99 -1.81
CA GLY A 148 18.42 10.94 -1.02
C GLY A 148 18.31 10.74 0.49
N GLY A 149 18.07 9.52 0.95
CA GLY A 149 17.89 9.17 2.36
C GLY A 149 16.57 9.70 2.98
N ARG A 150 15.65 10.20 2.17
CA ARG A 150 14.37 10.78 2.63
C ARG A 150 13.22 9.79 2.57
N TYR A 151 13.44 8.59 3.06
CA TYR A 151 12.43 7.55 3.14
C TYR A 151 12.52 6.80 4.48
N VAL A 152 11.44 6.16 4.84
CA VAL A 152 11.38 5.16 5.91
C VAL A 152 10.86 3.86 5.33
N GLU A 153 11.50 2.76 5.67
CA GLU A 153 11.14 1.44 5.18
C GLU A 153 10.35 0.66 6.23
N PHE A 154 9.27 0.03 5.75
CA PHE A 154 8.43 -0.89 6.52
C PHE A 154 8.43 -2.25 5.81
N VAL A 155 9.10 -3.23 6.40
CA VAL A 155 9.13 -4.59 5.86
C VAL A 155 7.84 -5.30 6.23
N VAL A 156 7.04 -5.65 5.23
CA VAL A 156 5.78 -6.37 5.37
C VAL A 156 6.05 -7.87 5.22
N PHE A 157 5.88 -8.61 6.30
CA PHE A 157 6.00 -10.06 6.31
C PHE A 157 4.67 -10.73 5.93
N PRO A 158 4.68 -11.98 5.43
CA PRO A 158 3.49 -12.80 5.34
C PRO A 158 2.70 -12.81 6.65
N PHE A 159 1.45 -13.21 6.62
CA PHE A 159 0.63 -13.29 7.82
C PHE A 159 1.30 -14.18 8.87
N SER A 160 1.31 -13.71 10.12
CA SER A 160 1.65 -14.56 11.27
C SER A 160 0.55 -15.60 11.48
N PHE A 161 0.85 -16.66 12.22
CA PHE A 161 -0.17 -17.64 12.57
C PHE A 161 -1.34 -17.03 13.37
N GLU A 162 -1.06 -16.01 14.19
CA GLU A 162 -2.07 -15.26 14.94
C GLU A 162 -3.02 -14.50 13.96
N GLU A 163 -2.46 -13.75 13.01
CA GLU A 163 -3.23 -13.05 11.97
C GLU A 163 -4.02 -14.04 11.10
N TYR A 164 -3.43 -15.19 10.76
CA TYR A 164 -4.12 -16.26 10.05
C TYR A 164 -5.31 -16.82 10.85
N LEU A 165 -5.12 -17.09 12.14
CA LEU A 165 -6.20 -17.58 13.00
C LEU A 165 -7.34 -16.56 13.15
N GLU A 166 -7.03 -15.26 13.19
CA GLU A 166 -8.04 -14.21 13.22
C GLU A 166 -8.91 -14.22 11.96
N SER A 167 -8.29 -14.39 10.77
CA SER A 167 -9.05 -14.48 9.52
C SER A 167 -9.98 -15.68 9.49
N ILE A 168 -9.49 -16.85 9.92
CA ILE A 168 -10.32 -18.08 9.94
C ILE A 168 -11.46 -17.98 10.94
N LYS A 169 -11.26 -17.35 12.11
CA LYS A 169 -12.30 -17.14 13.12
C LYS A 169 -13.43 -16.20 12.65
N GLN A 170 -13.15 -15.33 11.71
CA GLN A 170 -14.20 -14.51 11.08
C GLN A 170 -15.10 -15.32 10.14
N GLU A 171 -14.59 -16.43 9.61
CA GLU A 171 -15.31 -17.27 8.64
C GLU A 171 -15.96 -18.52 9.27
N LYS A 172 -15.40 -19.03 10.39
CA LYS A 172 -15.80 -20.27 11.03
C LYS A 172 -16.17 -20.04 12.49
N GLU A 173 -17.31 -20.56 12.94
CA GLU A 173 -17.75 -20.52 14.35
C GLU A 173 -16.87 -21.39 15.26
N GLU A 174 -16.40 -22.53 14.76
CA GLU A 174 -15.51 -23.45 15.49
C GLU A 174 -14.20 -23.63 14.73
N VAL A 175 -13.07 -23.38 15.40
CA VAL A 175 -11.73 -23.47 14.85
C VAL A 175 -10.84 -24.38 15.67
N SER A 176 -10.36 -25.47 15.08
CA SER A 176 -9.34 -26.32 15.66
C SER A 176 -7.96 -25.72 15.45
N VAL A 177 -7.38 -25.12 16.49
CA VAL A 177 -6.06 -24.45 16.43
C VAL A 177 -4.96 -25.39 15.90
N THR A 178 -5.01 -26.68 16.26
CA THR A 178 -4.01 -27.67 15.84
C THR A 178 -4.11 -28.00 14.37
N GLU A 179 -5.33 -28.06 13.83
CA GLU A 179 -5.57 -28.33 12.41
C GLU A 179 -5.19 -27.12 11.57
N GLU A 180 -5.61 -25.92 11.98
CA GLU A 180 -5.28 -24.69 11.29
C GLU A 180 -3.78 -24.37 11.35
N PHE A 181 -3.06 -24.78 12.40
CA PHE A 181 -1.61 -24.66 12.43
C PHE A 181 -0.91 -25.52 11.36
N LYS A 182 -1.41 -26.72 11.10
CA LYS A 182 -0.89 -27.56 10.00
C LYS A 182 -1.16 -26.91 8.64
N ASN A 183 -2.38 -26.42 8.41
CA ASN A 183 -2.77 -25.72 7.19
C ASN A 183 -1.89 -24.48 6.95
N TYR A 184 -1.65 -23.70 8.01
CA TYR A 184 -0.78 -22.52 7.95
C TYR A 184 0.66 -22.87 7.55
N LEU A 185 1.23 -23.96 8.09
CA LEU A 185 2.58 -24.40 7.74
C LEU A 185 2.68 -24.85 6.29
N GLU A 186 1.65 -25.51 5.75
CA GLU A 186 1.59 -25.92 4.34
C GLU A 186 1.48 -24.73 3.39
N MET A 187 0.74 -23.69 3.75
CA MET A 187 0.57 -22.47 2.94
C MET A 187 1.72 -21.47 3.08
N GLY A 188 2.62 -21.65 4.06
CA GLY A 188 3.76 -20.76 4.30
C GLY A 188 3.37 -19.33 4.71
N GLY A 189 2.21 -19.14 5.34
CA GLY A 189 1.70 -17.83 5.77
C GLY A 189 1.17 -16.94 4.63
N ASN A 190 1.01 -17.50 3.43
CA ASN A 190 0.36 -16.81 2.31
C ASN A 190 -1.12 -17.17 2.28
N LEU A 191 -1.98 -16.20 2.52
CA LEU A 191 -3.42 -16.33 2.26
C LEU A 191 -3.64 -16.11 0.76
N SER A 192 -4.15 -17.12 0.08
CA SER A 192 -4.48 -17.08 -1.35
C SER A 192 -5.90 -16.56 -1.55
#